data_e39a49fc5214ccc53dce388d87703d2b
#
_entry.id   e39a49fc5214ccc53dce388d87703d2b
#
_cell.length_a   1.000
_cell.length_b   1.000
_cell.length_c   1.000
_cell.angle_alpha   90.00
_cell.angle_beta   90.00
_cell.angle_gamma   90.00
#
_symmetry.space_group_name_H-M   'P 1'
#
loop_
_entity.id
_entity.type
_entity.pdbx_description
1 polymer ?
#
loop_
_entity_poly.entity_id
_entity_poly.type
_entity_poly.pdbx_seq_one_letter_code
_entity_poly.pdbx_strand_id
1 'polypeptide(L)'
;MSILKLILGLVPIIWLIIALSGLKMPGFKACPIAIIFAAAVAIGYKHMAVPHVATAIVEGICMALWPILLVIIAALFVYALVQETGAMDKIKAMLTSVSVDKRVLAIIIGWGFGCFMEGMAGFGTAVAIPAAIMVGMGFDPIPTVISLLIVNTTPTAFGSVGVPTTSLGTASGLDVMMLSGNTVNIQFVLQFITPFLMVIVIGGGLKALKGMIPFTLLASLSFTIPNFIMAHFAGSELPDIVGSIICMVCCIVFAAKFMQGDVPEEYKVGKGGQKLDLTVSEGVKAWAPFILIFILLLITSKLVPFIQQPLSVFKSSIPIYNGIEYYDPSADPGMASFAWVNTPGIWIILSGIIGGLIQGASIGKIFGVLGTTIKNNVKTILTICSVLATARIMVHSGMTRDVADVLVLITGNFYPLFAPLVGVLGAFVTGSGTSTGILFGSLQSAAATQIGAAPGWLCAANSFGAGVGKMIAPSNVALACASAGLAGNESKIMSQSIKWVVAFVILGGIITFVGPMIGIVVM
;
A
#
# COMPACT_ATOMS: atom_id res chain seq x y z
N MET A 1 -35.38 -10.93 -0.68
CA MET A 1 -34.21 -11.13 -1.57
C MET A 1 -33.38 -12.24 -0.96
N SER A 2 -32.94 -13.21 -1.71
CA SER A 2 -32.58 -14.49 -1.12
C SER A 2 -31.13 -14.50 -0.62
N ILE A 3 -30.94 -15.06 0.57
CA ILE A 3 -29.64 -15.46 1.15
C ILE A 3 -28.79 -16.22 0.09
N LEU A 4 -29.44 -16.91 -0.82
CA LEU A 4 -28.80 -17.59 -1.96
C LEU A 4 -28.00 -16.63 -2.85
N LYS A 5 -28.52 -15.43 -3.16
CA LYS A 5 -27.80 -14.42 -3.96
C LYS A 5 -26.51 -13.96 -3.26
N LEU A 6 -26.58 -13.75 -1.95
CA LEU A 6 -25.40 -13.39 -1.15
C LEU A 6 -24.35 -14.52 -1.18
N ILE A 7 -24.78 -15.76 -0.90
CA ILE A 7 -23.86 -16.91 -0.87
C ILE A 7 -23.20 -17.07 -2.23
N LEU A 8 -23.96 -17.07 -3.30
CA LEU A 8 -23.44 -17.22 -4.67
C LEU A 8 -22.53 -16.06 -5.08
N GLY A 9 -22.92 -14.82 -4.74
CA GLY A 9 -22.07 -13.65 -4.99
C GLY A 9 -20.75 -13.68 -4.22
N LEU A 10 -20.74 -14.28 -3.03
CA LEU A 10 -19.55 -14.42 -2.20
C LEU A 10 -18.70 -15.66 -2.52
N VAL A 11 -19.16 -16.61 -3.35
CA VAL A 11 -18.42 -17.87 -3.63
C VAL A 11 -16.96 -17.63 -3.99
N PRO A 12 -16.58 -16.72 -4.91
CA PRO A 12 -15.18 -16.49 -5.25
C PRO A 12 -14.38 -15.95 -4.06
N ILE A 13 -14.99 -15.08 -3.25
CA ILE A 13 -14.37 -14.48 -2.06
C ILE A 13 -14.22 -15.53 -0.95
N ILE A 14 -15.27 -16.32 -0.69
CA ILE A 14 -15.24 -17.43 0.28
C ILE A 14 -14.15 -18.44 -0.11
N TRP A 15 -14.05 -18.77 -1.39
CA TRP A 15 -12.96 -19.60 -1.87
C TRP A 15 -11.60 -19.02 -1.54
N LEU A 16 -11.36 -17.73 -1.81
CA LEU A 16 -10.09 -17.08 -1.49
C LEU A 16 -9.79 -17.11 0.01
N ILE A 17 -10.81 -16.89 0.87
CA ILE A 17 -10.66 -16.99 2.32
C ILE A 17 -10.23 -18.42 2.72
N ILE A 18 -10.94 -19.43 2.24
CA ILE A 18 -10.63 -20.84 2.53
C ILE A 18 -9.25 -21.22 1.99
N ALA A 19 -8.94 -20.87 0.74
CA ALA A 19 -7.70 -21.25 0.10
C ALA A 19 -6.48 -20.58 0.73
N LEU A 20 -6.54 -19.27 0.97
CA LEU A 20 -5.40 -18.50 1.47
C LEU A 20 -5.21 -18.67 2.98
N SER A 21 -6.30 -18.58 3.78
CA SER A 21 -6.24 -18.62 5.25
C SER A 21 -6.39 -20.04 5.79
N GLY A 22 -7.33 -20.83 5.28
CA GLY A 22 -7.60 -22.20 5.74
C GLY A 22 -6.58 -23.21 5.21
N LEU A 23 -6.47 -23.33 3.89
CA LEU A 23 -5.58 -24.29 3.23
C LEU A 23 -4.13 -23.79 3.11
N LYS A 24 -3.86 -22.54 3.47
CA LYS A 24 -2.54 -21.90 3.33
C LYS A 24 -1.98 -22.00 1.90
N MET A 25 -2.86 -22.01 0.91
CA MET A 25 -2.51 -22.12 -0.50
C MET A 25 -1.86 -20.80 -0.95
N PRO A 26 -0.76 -20.83 -1.72
CA PRO A 26 -0.16 -19.59 -2.22
C PRO A 26 -1.08 -18.91 -3.24
N GLY A 27 -1.08 -17.56 -3.25
CA GLY A 27 -1.98 -16.73 -4.05
C GLY A 27 -1.96 -17.07 -5.54
N PHE A 28 -0.79 -17.36 -6.12
CA PHE A 28 -0.65 -17.73 -7.53
C PHE A 28 -1.34 -19.05 -7.93
N LYS A 29 -1.77 -19.85 -6.94
CA LYS A 29 -2.63 -21.03 -7.15
C LYS A 29 -4.08 -20.75 -6.79
N ALA A 30 -4.32 -20.08 -5.68
CA ALA A 30 -5.66 -19.79 -5.18
C ALA A 30 -6.45 -18.83 -6.08
N CYS A 31 -5.81 -17.78 -6.60
CA CYS A 31 -6.48 -16.75 -7.39
C CYS A 31 -6.92 -17.23 -8.79
N PRO A 32 -6.15 -18.03 -9.55
CA PRO A 32 -6.65 -18.61 -10.79
C PRO A 32 -7.88 -19.50 -10.59
N ILE A 33 -7.96 -20.25 -9.47
CA ILE A 33 -9.13 -21.07 -9.15
C ILE A 33 -10.34 -20.18 -8.83
N ALA A 34 -10.14 -19.01 -8.24
CA ALA A 34 -11.22 -18.05 -7.99
C ALA A 34 -11.89 -17.57 -9.30
N ILE A 35 -11.14 -17.47 -10.42
CA ILE A 35 -11.70 -17.20 -11.76
C ILE A 35 -12.70 -18.28 -12.13
N ILE A 36 -12.36 -19.55 -11.89
CA ILE A 36 -13.24 -20.70 -12.24
C ILE A 36 -14.54 -20.60 -11.43
N PHE A 37 -14.47 -20.32 -10.13
CA PHE A 37 -15.65 -20.14 -9.29
C PHE A 37 -16.50 -18.94 -9.73
N ALA A 38 -15.87 -17.81 -10.02
CA ALA A 38 -16.58 -16.63 -10.51
C ALA A 38 -17.26 -16.91 -11.87
N ALA A 39 -16.55 -17.55 -12.80
CA ALA A 39 -17.11 -17.95 -14.10
C ALA A 39 -18.26 -18.95 -13.95
N ALA A 40 -18.13 -19.94 -13.09
CA ALA A 40 -19.19 -20.93 -12.84
C ALA A 40 -20.47 -20.28 -12.32
N VAL A 41 -20.37 -19.34 -11.38
CA VAL A 41 -21.53 -18.59 -10.87
C VAL A 41 -22.07 -17.63 -11.94
N ALA A 42 -21.19 -16.94 -12.66
CA ALA A 42 -21.60 -16.01 -13.73
C ALA A 42 -22.38 -16.71 -14.85
N ILE A 43 -21.90 -17.86 -15.31
CA ILE A 43 -22.54 -18.63 -16.40
C ILE A 43 -23.76 -19.40 -15.86
N GLY A 44 -23.60 -20.15 -14.77
CA GLY A 44 -24.62 -21.09 -14.29
C GLY A 44 -25.81 -20.43 -13.60
N TYR A 45 -25.57 -19.38 -12.83
CA TYR A 45 -26.61 -18.73 -12.03
C TYR A 45 -27.05 -17.36 -12.59
N LYS A 46 -26.09 -16.57 -13.03
CA LYS A 46 -26.35 -15.24 -13.60
C LYS A 46 -26.65 -15.26 -15.10
N HIS A 47 -26.52 -16.43 -15.73
CA HIS A 47 -26.75 -16.66 -17.17
C HIS A 47 -25.93 -15.75 -18.09
N MET A 48 -24.74 -15.33 -17.62
CA MET A 48 -23.81 -14.54 -18.42
C MET A 48 -23.23 -15.41 -19.56
N ALA A 49 -23.24 -14.91 -20.78
CA ALA A 49 -22.73 -15.66 -21.92
C ALA A 49 -21.22 -15.91 -21.81
N VAL A 50 -20.76 -17.08 -22.26
CA VAL A 50 -19.34 -17.46 -22.17
C VAL A 50 -18.39 -16.43 -22.82
N PRO A 51 -18.70 -15.84 -23.99
CA PRO A 51 -17.87 -14.77 -24.56
C PRO A 51 -17.73 -13.56 -23.63
N HIS A 52 -18.78 -13.19 -22.90
CA HIS A 52 -18.74 -12.07 -21.96
C HIS A 52 -17.82 -12.37 -20.76
N VAL A 53 -17.85 -13.62 -20.27
CA VAL A 53 -16.90 -14.05 -19.21
C VAL A 53 -15.46 -14.00 -19.73
N ALA A 54 -15.21 -14.46 -20.96
CA ALA A 54 -13.89 -14.44 -21.56
C ALA A 54 -13.37 -12.99 -21.74
N THR A 55 -14.22 -12.06 -22.19
CA THR A 55 -13.85 -10.64 -22.34
C THR A 55 -13.61 -9.98 -20.97
N ALA A 56 -14.38 -10.32 -19.94
CA ALA A 56 -14.14 -9.84 -18.57
C ALA A 56 -12.77 -10.31 -18.03
N ILE A 57 -12.37 -11.54 -18.33
CA ILE A 57 -11.03 -12.06 -17.98
C ILE A 57 -9.94 -11.25 -18.70
N VAL A 58 -10.09 -11.04 -20.01
CA VAL A 58 -9.10 -10.28 -20.81
C VAL A 58 -9.00 -8.85 -20.32
N GLU A 59 -10.12 -8.19 -20.03
CA GLU A 59 -10.13 -6.85 -19.43
C GLU A 59 -9.35 -6.81 -18.12
N GLY A 60 -9.63 -7.73 -17.19
CA GLY A 60 -8.92 -7.81 -15.93
C GLY A 60 -7.41 -8.02 -16.09
N ILE A 61 -6.98 -8.85 -17.04
CA ILE A 61 -5.57 -9.06 -17.35
C ILE A 61 -4.93 -7.79 -17.92
N CYS A 62 -5.58 -7.10 -18.86
CA CYS A 62 -5.07 -5.85 -19.42
C CYS A 62 -4.90 -4.77 -18.34
N MET A 63 -5.91 -4.61 -17.49
CA MET A 63 -5.88 -3.67 -16.37
C MET A 63 -4.79 -4.02 -15.34
N ALA A 64 -4.50 -5.32 -15.15
CA ALA A 64 -3.41 -5.77 -14.30
C ALA A 64 -2.05 -5.42 -14.88
N LEU A 65 -1.82 -5.70 -16.16
CA LEU A 65 -0.54 -5.50 -16.82
C LEU A 65 -0.18 -4.01 -16.88
N TRP A 66 -1.17 -3.14 -17.13
CA TRP A 66 -0.97 -1.71 -17.30
C TRP A 66 -2.08 -0.90 -16.60
N PRO A 67 -1.75 0.00 -15.65
CA PRO A 67 -0.40 0.39 -15.18
C PRO A 67 0.14 -0.45 -14.01
N ILE A 68 -0.67 -1.30 -13.37
CA ILE A 68 -0.43 -1.84 -12.02
C ILE A 68 0.88 -2.64 -11.96
N LEU A 69 1.00 -3.70 -12.76
CA LEU A 69 2.20 -4.57 -12.75
C LEU A 69 3.45 -3.86 -13.27
N LEU A 70 3.29 -2.92 -14.20
CA LEU A 70 4.40 -2.11 -14.68
C LEU A 70 5.03 -1.32 -13.51
N VAL A 71 4.22 -0.65 -12.70
CA VAL A 71 4.71 0.13 -11.54
C VAL A 71 5.33 -0.79 -10.49
N ILE A 72 4.68 -1.92 -10.19
CA ILE A 72 5.19 -2.90 -9.22
C ILE A 72 6.57 -3.42 -9.64
N ILE A 73 6.71 -3.87 -10.88
CA ILE A 73 7.99 -4.41 -11.38
C ILE A 73 9.05 -3.33 -11.43
N ALA A 74 8.70 -2.11 -11.83
CA ALA A 74 9.61 -0.97 -11.85
C ALA A 74 10.15 -0.63 -10.45
N ALA A 75 9.27 -0.57 -9.45
CA ALA A 75 9.64 -0.30 -8.07
C ALA A 75 10.55 -1.39 -7.47
N LEU A 76 10.19 -2.66 -7.66
CA LEU A 76 10.99 -3.81 -7.23
C LEU A 76 12.34 -3.89 -7.95
N PHE A 77 12.38 -3.52 -9.23
CA PHE A 77 13.63 -3.43 -9.99
C PHE A 77 14.58 -2.40 -9.40
N VAL A 78 14.11 -1.19 -9.11
CA VAL A 78 14.96 -0.14 -8.51
C VAL A 78 15.47 -0.58 -7.15
N TYR A 79 14.60 -1.16 -6.32
CA TYR A 79 14.99 -1.69 -5.01
C TYR A 79 16.09 -2.77 -5.14
N ALA A 80 15.88 -3.76 -6.01
CA ALA A 80 16.86 -4.82 -6.26
C ALA A 80 18.19 -4.25 -6.78
N LEU A 81 18.14 -3.26 -7.67
CA LEU A 81 19.33 -2.62 -8.23
C LEU A 81 20.13 -1.88 -7.16
N VAL A 82 19.47 -1.14 -6.27
CA VAL A 82 20.13 -0.42 -5.15
C VAL A 82 20.76 -1.42 -4.15
N GLN A 83 20.18 -2.60 -3.97
CA GLN A 83 20.81 -3.67 -3.21
C GLN A 83 22.05 -4.24 -3.92
N GLU A 84 21.92 -4.58 -5.20
CA GLU A 84 22.99 -5.16 -6.01
C GLU A 84 24.22 -4.25 -6.21
N THR A 85 24.02 -2.94 -6.14
CA THR A 85 25.11 -1.94 -6.18
C THR A 85 25.77 -1.70 -4.83
N GLY A 86 25.23 -2.27 -3.73
CA GLY A 86 25.69 -2.01 -2.36
C GLY A 86 25.28 -0.64 -1.82
N ALA A 87 24.52 0.15 -2.58
CA ALA A 87 24.09 1.47 -2.17
C ALA A 87 23.11 1.42 -0.98
N MET A 88 22.31 0.34 -0.85
CA MET A 88 21.42 0.13 0.28
C MET A 88 22.17 0.06 1.61
N ASP A 89 23.36 -0.55 1.65
CA ASP A 89 24.14 -0.65 2.89
C ASP A 89 24.72 0.71 3.30
N LYS A 90 25.09 1.55 2.33
CA LYS A 90 25.48 2.95 2.61
C LYS A 90 24.31 3.76 3.18
N ILE A 91 23.10 3.61 2.61
CA ILE A 91 21.87 4.26 3.11
C ILE A 91 21.60 3.82 4.55
N LYS A 92 21.60 2.53 4.84
CA LYS A 92 21.41 1.99 6.20
C LYS A 92 22.44 2.57 7.18
N ALA A 93 23.71 2.58 6.79
CA ALA A 93 24.80 3.11 7.61
C ALA A 93 24.59 4.61 7.91
N MET A 94 24.17 5.41 6.94
CA MET A 94 23.84 6.83 7.16
C MET A 94 22.71 7.01 8.19
N LEU A 95 21.64 6.22 8.10
CA LEU A 95 20.50 6.33 9.01
C LEU A 95 20.84 5.90 10.45
N THR A 96 21.67 4.85 10.60
CA THR A 96 22.05 4.32 11.91
C THR A 96 23.08 5.18 12.64
N SER A 97 23.79 6.07 11.93
CA SER A 97 24.80 6.96 12.53
C SER A 97 24.22 8.18 13.25
N VAL A 98 22.93 8.46 13.12
CA VAL A 98 22.31 9.73 13.56
C VAL A 98 22.24 9.86 15.08
N SER A 99 21.97 8.77 15.81
CA SER A 99 21.76 8.79 17.26
C SER A 99 22.10 7.46 17.93
N VAL A 100 22.27 7.49 19.26
CA VAL A 100 22.34 6.29 20.11
C VAL A 100 21.02 6.04 20.85
N ASP A 101 20.05 6.97 20.78
CA ASP A 101 18.73 6.81 21.40
C ASP A 101 17.82 5.96 20.52
N LYS A 102 17.39 4.79 21.03
CA LYS A 102 16.49 3.88 20.31
C LYS A 102 15.17 4.52 19.91
N ARG A 103 14.67 5.53 20.65
CA ARG A 103 13.41 6.22 20.34
C ARG A 103 13.56 7.14 19.13
N VAL A 104 14.71 7.83 19.03
CA VAL A 104 15.07 8.66 17.87
C VAL A 104 15.25 7.79 16.64
N LEU A 105 16.04 6.70 16.76
CA LEU A 105 16.30 5.78 15.67
C LEU A 105 15.04 5.05 15.21
N ALA A 106 14.13 4.70 16.12
CA ALA A 106 12.84 4.11 15.79
C ALA A 106 12.04 5.03 14.86
N ILE A 107 11.96 6.33 15.16
CA ILE A 107 11.26 7.29 14.30
C ILE A 107 11.97 7.45 12.96
N ILE A 108 13.30 7.61 12.93
CA ILE A 108 14.03 7.83 11.67
C ILE A 108 13.98 6.57 10.79
N ILE A 109 14.26 5.38 11.36
CA ILE A 109 14.36 4.12 10.61
C ILE A 109 12.99 3.48 10.42
N GLY A 110 12.17 3.39 11.47
CA GLY A 110 10.89 2.72 11.43
C GLY A 110 9.79 3.55 10.78
N TRP A 111 9.63 4.82 11.20
CA TRP A 111 8.62 5.71 10.62
C TRP A 111 9.11 6.33 9.32
N GLY A 112 10.14 7.17 9.34
CA GLY A 112 10.60 7.91 8.17
C GLY A 112 11.04 6.98 7.04
N PHE A 113 12.06 6.17 7.26
CA PHE A 113 12.60 5.26 6.24
C PHE A 113 11.65 4.09 5.95
N GLY A 114 10.93 3.58 6.95
CA GLY A 114 9.92 2.53 6.73
C GLY A 114 8.80 2.99 5.81
N CYS A 115 8.20 4.18 6.04
CA CYS A 115 7.20 4.75 5.14
C CYS A 115 7.78 5.05 3.75
N PHE A 116 9.03 5.52 3.68
CA PHE A 116 9.74 5.71 2.41
C PHE A 116 9.85 4.38 1.63
N MET A 117 10.23 3.31 2.30
CA MET A 117 10.34 1.99 1.68
C MET A 117 8.99 1.42 1.22
N GLU A 118 7.91 1.65 1.98
CA GLU A 118 6.56 1.29 1.52
C GLU A 118 6.17 2.13 0.29
N GLY A 119 6.34 3.45 0.35
CA GLY A 119 6.07 4.36 -0.76
C GLY A 119 6.82 4.00 -2.04
N MET A 120 8.08 3.56 -1.90
CA MET A 120 8.93 3.21 -3.05
C MET A 120 8.71 1.79 -3.57
N ALA A 121 8.71 0.79 -2.69
CA ALA A 121 8.73 -0.62 -3.10
C ALA A 121 7.50 -1.40 -2.65
N GLY A 122 6.90 -1.06 -1.51
CA GLY A 122 5.78 -1.81 -0.94
C GLY A 122 6.14 -3.26 -0.57
N PHE A 123 5.18 -4.17 -0.70
CA PHE A 123 5.36 -5.63 -0.56
C PHE A 123 6.06 -6.08 0.73
N GLY A 124 5.84 -5.33 1.84
CA GLY A 124 6.40 -5.66 3.15
C GLY A 124 7.83 -5.16 3.39
N THR A 125 8.43 -4.43 2.45
CA THR A 125 9.77 -3.83 2.63
C THR A 125 9.80 -2.82 3.78
N ALA A 126 8.69 -2.12 4.03
CA ALA A 126 8.50 -1.19 5.13
C ALA A 126 8.64 -1.83 6.52
N VAL A 127 8.38 -3.12 6.62
CA VAL A 127 8.51 -3.86 7.89
C VAL A 127 9.81 -4.65 7.92
N ALA A 128 10.10 -5.40 6.84
CA ALA A 128 11.21 -6.32 6.79
C ALA A 128 12.57 -5.63 6.95
N ILE A 129 12.79 -4.52 6.25
CA ILE A 129 14.09 -3.84 6.25
C ILE A 129 14.33 -3.09 7.56
N PRO A 130 13.40 -2.23 8.04
CA PRO A 130 13.56 -1.60 9.34
C PRO A 130 13.68 -2.60 10.49
N ALA A 131 12.92 -3.73 10.47
CA ALA A 131 13.03 -4.77 11.50
C ALA A 131 14.43 -5.35 11.56
N ALA A 132 14.99 -5.75 10.42
CA ALA A 132 16.36 -6.31 10.36
C ALA A 132 17.40 -5.29 10.84
N ILE A 133 17.27 -4.01 10.47
CA ILE A 133 18.20 -2.94 10.90
C ILE A 133 18.09 -2.73 12.42
N MET A 134 16.88 -2.51 12.94
CA MET A 134 16.66 -2.18 14.34
C MET A 134 17.06 -3.34 15.26
N VAL A 135 16.65 -4.57 14.94
CA VAL A 135 17.06 -5.75 15.72
C VAL A 135 18.58 -5.97 15.65
N GLY A 136 19.20 -5.76 14.48
CA GLY A 136 20.66 -5.79 14.32
C GLY A 136 21.42 -4.76 15.17
N MET A 137 20.75 -3.66 15.55
CA MET A 137 21.27 -2.64 16.47
C MET A 137 21.02 -2.97 17.95
N GLY A 138 20.29 -4.05 18.25
CA GLY A 138 20.01 -4.48 19.62
C GLY A 138 18.64 -4.05 20.17
N PHE A 139 17.69 -3.68 19.29
CA PHE A 139 16.29 -3.48 19.72
C PHE A 139 15.64 -4.83 20.08
N ASP A 140 14.72 -4.81 21.05
CA ASP A 140 13.90 -5.98 21.35
C ASP A 140 13.05 -6.35 20.11
N PRO A 141 13.16 -7.59 19.60
CA PRO A 141 12.50 -7.98 18.37
C PRO A 141 10.97 -7.88 18.41
N ILE A 142 10.32 -8.23 19.55
CA ILE A 142 8.84 -8.26 19.64
C ILE A 142 8.23 -6.86 19.56
N PRO A 143 8.60 -5.87 20.41
CA PRO A 143 8.13 -4.50 20.26
C PRO A 143 8.49 -3.88 18.90
N THR A 144 9.66 -4.22 18.37
CA THR A 144 10.09 -3.74 17.05
C THR A 144 9.11 -4.18 15.96
N VAL A 145 8.81 -5.48 15.88
CA VAL A 145 7.87 -6.00 14.87
C VAL A 145 6.49 -5.40 15.04
N ILE A 146 5.97 -5.34 16.27
CA ILE A 146 4.63 -4.77 16.53
C ILE A 146 4.58 -3.29 16.12
N SER A 147 5.59 -2.50 16.48
CA SER A 147 5.62 -1.07 16.13
C SER A 147 5.71 -0.86 14.61
N LEU A 148 6.47 -1.67 13.90
CA LEU A 148 6.59 -1.58 12.44
C LEU A 148 5.31 -2.04 11.73
N LEU A 149 4.59 -3.03 12.26
CA LEU A 149 3.27 -3.41 11.76
C LEU A 149 2.26 -2.27 11.97
N ILE A 150 2.29 -1.56 13.11
CA ILE A 150 1.49 -0.35 13.35
C ILE A 150 1.85 0.73 12.34
N VAL A 151 3.13 1.03 12.16
CA VAL A 151 3.62 2.02 11.19
C VAL A 151 3.12 1.70 9.79
N ASN A 152 3.20 0.44 9.36
CA ASN A 152 2.85 0.04 7.99
C ASN A 152 1.36 0.19 7.67
N THR A 153 0.49 0.45 8.65
CA THR A 153 -0.94 0.69 8.39
C THR A 153 -1.18 1.95 7.58
N THR A 154 -0.41 2.99 7.83
CA THR A 154 -0.63 4.33 7.25
C THR A 154 -0.12 4.46 5.82
N PRO A 155 1.12 4.04 5.45
CA PRO A 155 1.61 4.19 4.09
C PRO A 155 1.05 3.14 3.11
N THR A 156 0.34 2.13 3.58
CA THR A 156 -0.13 1.03 2.71
C THR A 156 -0.96 1.50 1.52
N ALA A 157 -1.77 2.54 1.69
CA ALA A 157 -2.65 3.06 0.63
C ALA A 157 -1.86 3.69 -0.54
N PHE A 158 -0.71 4.29 -0.24
CA PHE A 158 0.16 4.97 -1.19
C PHE A 158 1.45 4.19 -1.47
N GLY A 159 1.54 2.96 -0.99
CA GLY A 159 2.69 2.08 -1.19
C GLY A 159 2.95 1.74 -2.66
N SER A 160 4.18 1.32 -2.98
CA SER A 160 4.62 1.02 -4.36
C SER A 160 4.20 2.11 -5.35
N VAL A 161 4.51 3.36 -5.03
CA VAL A 161 4.17 4.53 -5.86
C VAL A 161 2.65 4.63 -6.12
N GLY A 162 1.85 4.46 -5.06
CA GLY A 162 0.39 4.64 -5.11
C GLY A 162 -0.41 3.50 -5.73
N VAL A 163 0.22 2.34 -5.97
CA VAL A 163 -0.45 1.20 -6.62
C VAL A 163 -1.75 0.77 -5.93
N PRO A 164 -1.86 0.66 -4.59
CA PRO A 164 -3.11 0.26 -3.97
C PRO A 164 -4.27 1.21 -4.28
N THR A 165 -4.07 2.53 -4.23
CA THR A 165 -5.10 3.52 -4.55
C THR A 165 -5.40 3.56 -6.04
N THR A 166 -4.39 3.47 -6.92
CA THR A 166 -4.59 3.37 -8.38
C THR A 166 -5.36 2.11 -8.75
N SER A 167 -5.04 0.97 -8.12
CA SER A 167 -5.74 -0.30 -8.35
C SER A 167 -7.20 -0.25 -7.87
N LEU A 168 -7.44 0.41 -6.74
CA LEU A 168 -8.77 0.65 -6.22
C LEU A 168 -9.59 1.51 -7.20
N GLY A 169 -9.01 2.60 -7.73
CA GLY A 169 -9.63 3.44 -8.75
C GLY A 169 -9.96 2.66 -10.03
N THR A 170 -8.99 1.87 -10.50
CA THR A 170 -9.16 1.00 -11.67
C THR A 170 -10.29 -0.01 -11.47
N ALA A 171 -10.38 -0.65 -10.30
CA ALA A 171 -11.40 -1.66 -10.01
C ALA A 171 -12.80 -1.07 -9.79
N SER A 172 -12.89 0.11 -9.19
CA SER A 172 -14.17 0.77 -8.86
C SER A 172 -14.68 1.73 -9.93
N GLY A 173 -13.85 2.07 -10.94
CA GLY A 173 -14.17 3.08 -11.96
C GLY A 173 -14.13 4.53 -11.43
N LEU A 174 -13.51 4.77 -10.28
CA LEU A 174 -13.49 6.08 -9.63
C LEU A 174 -12.18 6.83 -9.88
N ASP A 175 -12.24 8.16 -9.84
CA ASP A 175 -11.07 9.02 -10.01
C ASP A 175 -10.03 8.80 -8.90
N VAL A 176 -8.79 8.56 -9.28
CA VAL A 176 -7.68 8.26 -8.35
C VAL A 176 -7.33 9.47 -7.46
N MET A 177 -7.49 10.70 -7.97
CA MET A 177 -7.23 11.92 -7.18
C MET A 177 -8.25 12.06 -6.05
N MET A 178 -9.54 11.86 -6.35
CA MET A 178 -10.61 11.85 -5.36
C MET A 178 -10.40 10.76 -4.31
N LEU A 179 -10.03 9.54 -4.74
CA LEU A 179 -9.71 8.44 -3.83
C LEU A 179 -8.52 8.75 -2.93
N SER A 180 -7.47 9.35 -3.48
CA SER A 180 -6.27 9.77 -2.75
C SER A 180 -6.60 10.77 -1.65
N GLY A 181 -7.35 11.84 -1.98
CA GLY A 181 -7.79 12.85 -1.03
C GLY A 181 -8.68 12.27 0.07
N ASN A 182 -9.66 11.43 -0.28
CA ASN A 182 -10.51 10.78 0.71
C ASN A 182 -9.72 9.82 1.62
N THR A 183 -8.77 9.08 1.06
CA THR A 183 -7.95 8.14 1.82
C THR A 183 -7.11 8.87 2.87
N VAL A 184 -6.44 9.96 2.49
CA VAL A 184 -5.62 10.73 3.44
C VAL A 184 -6.47 11.40 4.51
N ASN A 185 -7.69 11.85 4.17
CA ASN A 185 -8.63 12.42 5.15
C ASN A 185 -9.01 11.41 6.23
N ILE A 186 -9.30 10.16 5.86
CA ILE A 186 -9.59 9.09 6.84
C ILE A 186 -8.34 8.72 7.64
N GLN A 187 -7.18 8.67 7.00
CA GLN A 187 -5.91 8.28 7.63
C GLN A 187 -5.29 9.37 8.49
N PHE A 188 -5.68 10.63 8.35
CA PHE A 188 -5.02 11.80 8.94
C PHE A 188 -4.74 11.63 10.44
N VAL A 189 -5.76 11.24 11.20
CA VAL A 189 -5.62 11.06 12.66
C VAL A 189 -4.64 9.93 12.97
N LEU A 190 -4.73 8.80 12.25
CA LEU A 190 -3.85 7.67 12.48
C LEU A 190 -2.40 8.00 12.10
N GLN A 191 -2.18 8.68 10.97
CA GLN A 191 -0.85 9.16 10.58
C GLN A 191 -0.23 10.06 11.66
N PHE A 192 -1.02 10.97 12.20
CA PHE A 192 -0.55 11.90 13.22
C PHE A 192 -0.14 11.19 14.52
N ILE A 193 -0.91 10.20 14.98
CA ILE A 193 -0.64 9.51 16.24
C ILE A 193 0.40 8.39 16.13
N THR A 194 0.64 7.85 14.95
CA THR A 194 1.52 6.68 14.74
C THR A 194 2.95 6.86 15.26
N PRO A 195 3.66 7.98 15.07
CA PRO A 195 4.98 8.20 15.66
C PRO A 195 4.98 8.15 17.19
N PHE A 196 3.91 8.66 17.84
CA PHE A 196 3.76 8.57 19.29
C PHE A 196 3.58 7.11 19.74
N LEU A 197 2.74 6.35 19.03
CA LEU A 197 2.54 4.94 19.32
C LEU A 197 3.84 4.14 19.16
N MET A 198 4.64 4.46 18.14
CA MET A 198 5.94 3.84 17.94
C MET A 198 6.90 4.08 19.10
N VAL A 199 7.02 5.32 19.58
CA VAL A 199 7.85 5.66 20.76
C VAL A 199 7.36 4.92 22.01
N ILE A 200 6.05 4.86 22.23
CA ILE A 200 5.43 4.16 23.37
C ILE A 200 5.74 2.65 23.31
N VAL A 201 5.58 2.00 22.16
CA VAL A 201 5.78 0.57 22.01
C VAL A 201 7.26 0.20 22.13
N ILE A 202 8.14 0.91 21.45
CA ILE A 202 9.60 0.68 21.49
C ILE A 202 10.19 1.02 22.87
N GLY A 203 9.69 2.08 23.52
CA GLY A 203 10.18 2.52 24.82
C GLY A 203 9.54 1.81 26.01
N GLY A 204 8.57 0.90 25.79
CA GLY A 204 7.97 0.10 26.87
C GLY A 204 6.88 0.83 27.67
N GLY A 205 6.30 1.92 27.14
CA GLY A 205 5.16 2.61 27.77
C GLY A 205 5.19 4.14 27.63
N LEU A 206 4.18 4.79 28.22
CA LEU A 206 3.99 6.25 28.11
C LEU A 206 5.19 7.08 28.65
N LYS A 207 5.95 6.53 29.58
CA LYS A 207 7.16 7.20 30.13
C LYS A 207 8.20 7.49 29.06
N ALA A 208 8.25 6.68 27.99
CA ALA A 208 9.16 6.87 26.87
C ALA A 208 8.95 8.19 26.11
N LEU A 209 7.77 8.80 26.21
CA LEU A 209 7.49 10.10 25.60
C LEU A 209 8.14 11.27 26.34
N LYS A 210 8.61 11.06 27.59
CA LYS A 210 9.27 12.12 28.35
C LYS A 210 10.55 12.58 27.63
N GLY A 211 10.61 13.87 27.29
CA GLY A 211 11.70 14.47 26.52
C GLY A 211 11.64 14.21 25.00
N MET A 212 10.68 13.39 24.53
CA MET A 212 10.54 13.05 23.12
C MET A 212 9.37 13.77 22.42
N ILE A 213 8.47 14.42 23.17
CA ILE A 213 7.25 15.04 22.61
C ILE A 213 7.56 16.01 21.46
N PRO A 214 8.52 16.98 21.56
CA PRO A 214 8.79 17.89 20.45
C PRO A 214 9.31 17.18 19.20
N PHE A 215 10.16 16.17 19.37
CA PHE A 215 10.71 15.37 18.26
C PHE A 215 9.63 14.52 17.60
N THR A 216 8.79 13.86 18.40
CA THR A 216 7.70 13.02 17.90
C THR A 216 6.63 13.85 17.20
N LEU A 217 6.32 15.05 17.73
CA LEU A 217 5.40 16.00 17.10
C LEU A 217 5.96 16.49 15.76
N LEU A 218 7.25 16.82 15.71
CA LEU A 218 7.93 17.17 14.45
C LEU A 218 7.81 16.03 13.44
N ALA A 219 8.09 14.80 13.84
CA ALA A 219 7.97 13.63 12.98
C ALA A 219 6.54 13.44 12.45
N SER A 220 5.52 13.62 13.31
CA SER A 220 4.12 13.53 12.92
C SER A 220 3.75 14.60 11.89
N LEU A 221 4.05 15.86 12.17
CA LEU A 221 3.66 16.98 11.30
C LEU A 221 4.43 17.00 9.99
N SER A 222 5.74 16.74 10.04
CA SER A 222 6.60 16.74 8.85
C SER A 222 6.33 15.60 7.89
N PHE A 223 5.64 14.55 8.33
CA PHE A 223 5.10 13.50 7.45
C PHE A 223 3.67 13.82 7.02
N THR A 224 2.76 14.03 7.97
CA THR A 224 1.33 14.09 7.72
C THR A 224 0.92 15.27 6.85
N ILE A 225 1.51 16.46 7.06
CA ILE A 225 1.16 17.65 6.27
C ILE A 225 1.57 17.52 4.81
N PRO A 226 2.82 17.18 4.45
CA PRO A 226 3.19 16.97 3.05
C PRO A 226 2.45 15.81 2.40
N ASN A 227 2.22 14.70 3.12
CA ASN A 227 1.44 13.57 2.65
C ASN A 227 0.00 14.00 2.29
N PHE A 228 -0.64 14.77 3.17
CA PHE A 228 -1.97 15.34 2.95
C PHE A 228 -2.01 16.25 1.71
N ILE A 229 -1.06 17.16 1.57
CA ILE A 229 -0.98 18.07 0.41
C ILE A 229 -0.79 17.28 -0.88
N MET A 230 0.15 16.33 -0.90
CA MET A 230 0.41 15.54 -2.11
C MET A 230 -0.80 14.70 -2.50
N ALA A 231 -1.51 14.08 -1.53
CA ALA A 231 -2.69 13.28 -1.80
C ALA A 231 -3.84 14.07 -2.43
N HIS A 232 -4.00 15.35 -2.10
CA HIS A 232 -5.04 16.21 -2.64
C HIS A 232 -4.67 16.86 -3.98
N PHE A 233 -3.39 17.11 -4.24
CA PHE A 233 -2.97 17.92 -5.39
C PHE A 233 -2.14 17.17 -6.42
N ALA A 234 -1.44 16.09 -6.04
CA ALA A 234 -0.56 15.32 -6.92
C ALA A 234 -1.09 13.93 -7.26
N GLY A 235 -2.02 13.39 -6.47
CA GLY A 235 -2.56 12.04 -6.64
C GLY A 235 -1.95 11.03 -5.68
N SER A 236 -1.94 9.74 -6.06
CA SER A 236 -1.56 8.64 -5.17
C SER A 236 -0.07 8.32 -5.16
N GLU A 237 0.70 8.79 -6.14
CA GLU A 237 2.08 8.36 -6.36
C GLU A 237 3.09 9.00 -5.40
N LEU A 238 2.83 10.25 -4.98
CA LEU A 238 3.80 11.08 -4.26
C LEU A 238 3.61 11.20 -2.74
N PRO A 239 2.43 10.96 -2.14
CA PRO A 239 2.19 11.27 -0.74
C PRO A 239 3.23 10.68 0.22
N ASP A 240 3.47 9.38 0.16
CA ASP A 240 4.41 8.70 1.05
C ASP A 240 5.85 9.07 0.78
N ILE A 241 6.21 9.24 -0.48
CA ILE A 241 7.59 9.58 -0.89
C ILE A 241 7.95 10.96 -0.34
N VAL A 242 7.10 11.96 -0.58
CA VAL A 242 7.34 13.35 -0.14
C VAL A 242 7.26 13.45 1.37
N GLY A 243 6.22 12.89 1.98
CA GLY A 243 6.03 12.90 3.43
C GLY A 243 7.21 12.27 4.18
N SER A 244 7.67 11.10 3.72
CA SER A 244 8.77 10.40 4.37
C SER A 244 10.13 11.09 4.18
N ILE A 245 10.43 11.64 3.00
CA ILE A 245 11.67 12.38 2.75
C ILE A 245 11.73 13.62 3.65
N ILE A 246 10.67 14.42 3.67
CA ILE A 246 10.61 15.64 4.51
C ILE A 246 10.72 15.24 5.98
N CYS A 247 10.01 14.20 6.41
CA CYS A 247 10.09 13.70 7.78
C CYS A 247 11.50 13.27 8.16
N MET A 248 12.16 12.46 7.33
CA MET A 248 13.54 12.01 7.58
C MET A 248 14.50 13.19 7.71
N VAL A 249 14.46 14.13 6.76
CA VAL A 249 15.33 15.31 6.78
C VAL A 249 15.09 16.14 8.04
N CYS A 250 13.83 16.45 8.38
CA CYS A 250 13.49 17.21 9.58
C CYS A 250 13.94 16.50 10.87
N CYS A 251 13.71 15.20 10.97
CA CYS A 251 14.09 14.39 12.12
C CYS A 251 15.62 14.29 12.27
N ILE A 252 16.36 14.07 11.19
CA ILE A 252 17.84 14.00 11.22
C ILE A 252 18.43 15.35 11.64
N VAL A 253 17.96 16.45 11.05
CA VAL A 253 18.42 17.80 11.40
C VAL A 253 18.10 18.16 12.86
N PHE A 254 16.89 17.85 13.32
CA PHE A 254 16.49 18.11 14.70
C PHE A 254 17.31 17.26 15.68
N ALA A 255 17.48 15.96 15.41
CA ALA A 255 18.29 15.09 16.25
C ALA A 255 19.74 15.56 16.35
N ALA A 256 20.34 15.97 15.21
CA ALA A 256 21.71 16.48 15.18
C ALA A 256 21.90 17.80 15.93
N LYS A 257 20.87 18.65 16.01
CA LYS A 257 20.99 19.96 16.66
C LYS A 257 20.52 19.98 18.12
N PHE A 258 19.47 19.22 18.44
CA PHE A 258 18.74 19.37 19.70
C PHE A 258 18.74 18.13 20.58
N MET A 259 19.19 16.96 20.08
CA MET A 259 19.13 15.70 20.81
C MET A 259 20.52 15.07 21.02
N GLN A 260 21.52 15.91 21.27
CA GLN A 260 22.91 15.48 21.54
C GLN A 260 23.21 15.32 23.05
N GLY A 261 22.20 15.44 23.92
CA GLY A 261 22.33 15.28 25.38
C GLY A 261 22.45 13.82 25.81
N ASP A 262 22.61 13.64 27.14
CA ASP A 262 22.70 12.30 27.73
C ASP A 262 21.40 11.50 27.52
N VAL A 263 21.54 10.32 26.98
CA VAL A 263 20.42 9.38 26.77
C VAL A 263 20.35 8.44 27.97
N PRO A 264 19.18 8.26 28.60
CA PRO A 264 19.00 7.28 29.67
C PRO A 264 19.45 5.87 29.21
N GLU A 265 20.12 5.12 30.08
CA GLU A 265 20.67 3.80 29.74
C GLU A 265 19.63 2.83 29.16
N GLU A 266 18.40 2.89 29.67
CA GLU A 266 17.28 2.06 29.18
C GLU A 266 16.89 2.33 27.72
N TYR A 267 17.28 3.49 27.15
CA TYR A 267 17.01 3.88 25.77
C TYR A 267 18.24 3.87 24.86
N LYS A 268 19.43 3.53 25.38
CA LYS A 268 20.62 3.40 24.54
C LYS A 268 20.61 2.13 23.71
N VAL A 269 21.05 2.23 22.46
CA VAL A 269 21.31 1.07 21.59
C VAL A 269 22.79 0.69 21.62
N GLY A 270 23.08 -0.62 21.52
CA GLY A 270 24.45 -1.11 21.59
C GLY A 270 25.31 -0.75 20.38
N LYS A 271 24.71 -0.49 19.21
CA LYS A 271 25.39 -0.25 17.93
C LYS A 271 24.76 0.92 17.18
N GLY A 272 24.77 2.11 17.76
CA GLY A 272 24.29 3.33 17.12
C GLY A 272 25.30 4.46 17.20
N GLY A 273 25.14 5.50 16.38
CA GLY A 273 25.92 6.74 16.44
C GLY A 273 27.39 6.61 16.02
N GLN A 274 27.79 5.51 15.37
CA GLN A 274 29.16 5.40 14.84
C GLN A 274 29.37 6.40 13.72
N LYS A 275 30.45 7.19 13.79
CA LYS A 275 30.85 8.08 12.69
C LYS A 275 31.11 7.28 11.42
N LEU A 276 30.50 7.72 10.34
CA LEU A 276 30.69 7.14 9.02
C LEU A 276 31.79 7.86 8.27
N ASP A 277 32.67 7.08 7.67
CA ASP A 277 33.70 7.58 6.73
C ASP A 277 33.11 7.64 5.30
N LEU A 278 31.95 8.30 5.16
CA LEU A 278 31.27 8.49 3.87
C LEU A 278 31.31 9.95 3.47
N THR A 279 31.74 10.21 2.26
CA THR A 279 31.67 11.54 1.66
C THR A 279 30.23 11.89 1.28
N VAL A 280 29.90 13.18 1.24
CA VAL A 280 28.58 13.67 0.79
C VAL A 280 28.26 13.15 -0.61
N SER A 281 29.29 13.10 -1.50
CA SER A 281 29.14 12.59 -2.87
C SER A 281 28.72 11.11 -2.89
N GLU A 282 29.31 10.28 -2.04
CA GLU A 282 28.93 8.85 -1.94
C GLU A 282 27.51 8.69 -1.40
N GLY A 283 27.12 9.50 -0.43
CA GLY A 283 25.75 9.54 0.08
C GLY A 283 24.75 9.88 -1.03
N VAL A 284 24.97 10.98 -1.75
CA VAL A 284 24.10 11.40 -2.87
C VAL A 284 24.04 10.33 -3.97
N LYS A 285 25.17 9.71 -4.34
CA LYS A 285 25.20 8.60 -5.30
C LYS A 285 24.38 7.40 -4.81
N ALA A 286 24.43 7.06 -3.52
CA ALA A 286 23.65 5.96 -2.96
C ALA A 286 22.14 6.22 -3.08
N TRP A 287 21.68 7.45 -2.87
CA TRP A 287 20.29 7.87 -2.98
C TRP A 287 19.85 8.20 -4.41
N ALA A 288 20.75 8.22 -5.41
CA ALA A 288 20.47 8.73 -6.76
C ALA A 288 19.22 8.13 -7.44
N PRO A 289 18.97 6.81 -7.46
CA PRO A 289 17.77 6.26 -8.07
C PRO A 289 16.48 6.81 -7.44
N PHE A 290 16.46 6.93 -6.11
CA PHE A 290 15.29 7.41 -5.36
C PHE A 290 15.07 8.91 -5.54
N ILE A 291 16.15 9.70 -5.58
CA ILE A 291 16.08 11.14 -5.88
C ILE A 291 15.53 11.36 -7.29
N LEU A 292 15.97 10.56 -8.27
CA LEU A 292 15.47 10.62 -9.63
C LEU A 292 14.00 10.23 -9.73
N ILE A 293 13.55 9.19 -9.02
CA ILE A 293 12.13 8.83 -8.97
C ILE A 293 11.31 10.01 -8.46
N PHE A 294 11.71 10.59 -7.33
CA PHE A 294 11.02 11.76 -6.78
C PHE A 294 10.93 12.90 -7.77
N ILE A 295 12.06 13.29 -8.38
CA ILE A 295 12.12 14.40 -9.35
C ILE A 295 11.27 14.09 -10.58
N LEU A 296 11.43 12.91 -11.20
CA LEU A 296 10.72 12.58 -12.44
C LEU A 296 9.22 12.42 -12.20
N LEU A 297 8.79 11.81 -11.10
CA LEU A 297 7.37 11.72 -10.77
C LEU A 297 6.77 13.09 -10.45
N LEU A 298 7.51 13.96 -9.77
CA LEU A 298 7.04 15.30 -9.45
C LEU A 298 6.82 16.14 -10.74
N ILE A 299 7.79 16.16 -11.64
CA ILE A 299 7.71 16.97 -12.88
C ILE A 299 6.71 16.40 -13.90
N THR A 300 6.39 15.09 -13.85
CA THR A 300 5.39 14.46 -14.72
C THR A 300 4.01 14.35 -14.09
N SER A 301 3.86 14.84 -12.85
CA SER A 301 2.59 14.85 -12.11
C SER A 301 1.65 15.97 -12.57
N LYS A 302 0.41 15.94 -12.11
CA LYS A 302 -0.59 17.01 -12.33
C LYS A 302 -0.16 18.37 -11.75
N LEU A 303 0.85 18.42 -10.88
CA LEU A 303 1.42 19.68 -10.35
C LEU A 303 2.17 20.49 -11.41
N VAL A 304 2.62 19.83 -12.50
CA VAL A 304 3.37 20.47 -13.60
C VAL A 304 2.63 20.24 -14.93
N PRO A 305 1.47 20.90 -15.13
CA PRO A 305 0.58 20.60 -16.25
C PRO A 305 1.22 20.76 -17.63
N PHE A 306 2.14 21.71 -17.78
CA PHE A 306 2.83 21.98 -19.06
C PHE A 306 3.76 20.84 -19.50
N ILE A 307 4.18 19.95 -18.59
CA ILE A 307 4.91 18.71 -18.91
C ILE A 307 3.94 17.54 -18.99
N GLN A 308 3.04 17.41 -18.02
CA GLN A 308 2.13 16.27 -17.88
C GLN A 308 1.15 16.17 -19.07
N GLN A 309 0.56 17.29 -19.51
CA GLN A 309 -0.43 17.29 -20.59
C GLN A 309 0.12 16.76 -21.93
N PRO A 310 1.28 17.21 -22.46
CA PRO A 310 1.86 16.63 -23.66
C PRO A 310 2.16 15.13 -23.55
N LEU A 311 2.60 14.66 -22.38
CA LEU A 311 2.89 13.24 -22.16
C LEU A 311 1.61 12.38 -22.14
N SER A 312 0.49 12.93 -21.69
CA SER A 312 -0.80 12.23 -21.60
C SER A 312 -1.50 12.03 -22.94
N VAL A 313 -1.02 12.65 -24.03
CA VAL A 313 -1.51 12.42 -25.39
C VAL A 313 -1.14 11.01 -25.88
N PHE A 314 -0.02 10.45 -25.41
CA PHE A 314 0.44 9.12 -25.80
C PHE A 314 -0.34 8.03 -25.07
N LYS A 315 -1.61 7.87 -25.45
CA LYS A 315 -2.51 6.84 -24.88
C LYS A 315 -3.23 6.08 -25.97
N SER A 316 -3.57 4.82 -25.68
CA SER A 316 -4.45 3.99 -26.49
C SER A 316 -5.57 3.47 -25.59
N SER A 317 -6.78 3.40 -26.11
CA SER A 317 -7.92 2.77 -25.43
C SER A 317 -8.54 1.75 -26.37
N ILE A 318 -8.70 0.53 -25.88
CA ILE A 318 -9.27 -0.58 -26.64
C ILE A 318 -10.58 -0.95 -25.96
N PRO A 319 -11.73 -0.81 -26.64
CA PRO A 319 -13.00 -1.31 -26.13
C PRO A 319 -12.97 -2.84 -26.12
N ILE A 320 -13.05 -3.43 -24.95
CA ILE A 320 -13.02 -4.90 -24.80
C ILE A 320 -14.38 -5.50 -25.14
N TYR A 321 -15.46 -4.77 -24.88
CA TYR A 321 -16.83 -5.23 -25.03
C TYR A 321 -17.56 -4.60 -26.23
N ASN A 322 -16.85 -4.12 -27.23
CA ASN A 322 -17.46 -3.47 -28.37
C ASN A 322 -18.45 -4.42 -29.08
N GLY A 323 -19.73 -4.06 -29.12
CA GLY A 323 -20.79 -4.86 -29.73
C GLY A 323 -21.25 -6.06 -28.91
N ILE A 324 -20.86 -6.20 -27.64
CA ILE A 324 -21.29 -7.25 -26.73
C ILE A 324 -22.28 -6.66 -25.72
N GLU A 325 -23.44 -7.33 -25.54
CA GLU A 325 -24.38 -6.98 -24.46
C GLU A 325 -23.88 -7.46 -23.12
N TYR A 326 -23.98 -6.59 -22.12
CA TYR A 326 -23.66 -6.92 -20.73
C TYR A 326 -24.86 -7.57 -20.05
N TYR A 327 -24.58 -8.51 -19.14
CA TYR A 327 -25.62 -9.07 -18.29
C TYR A 327 -26.22 -7.99 -17.35
N ASP A 328 -25.39 -7.14 -16.79
CA ASP A 328 -25.80 -5.99 -15.98
C ASP A 328 -25.62 -4.70 -16.79
N PRO A 329 -26.73 -4.06 -17.25
CA PRO A 329 -26.65 -2.81 -18.02
C PRO A 329 -26.02 -1.63 -17.24
N SER A 330 -25.97 -1.71 -15.91
CA SER A 330 -25.33 -0.69 -15.08
C SER A 330 -23.81 -0.89 -14.95
N ALA A 331 -23.28 -2.01 -15.42
CA ALA A 331 -21.84 -2.25 -15.45
C ALA A 331 -21.18 -1.41 -16.54
N ASP A 332 -20.04 -0.77 -16.19
CA ASP A 332 -19.30 0.05 -17.14
C ASP A 332 -18.76 -0.79 -18.31
N PRO A 333 -18.96 -0.36 -19.58
CA PRO A 333 -18.35 -0.99 -20.72
C PRO A 333 -16.85 -1.08 -20.54
N GLY A 334 -16.31 -2.29 -20.48
CA GLY A 334 -14.90 -2.52 -20.26
C GLY A 334 -14.03 -1.87 -21.33
N MET A 335 -13.11 -1.04 -20.89
CA MET A 335 -12.11 -0.38 -21.71
C MET A 335 -10.72 -0.67 -21.16
N ALA A 336 -9.84 -1.27 -21.96
CA ALA A 336 -8.43 -1.32 -21.63
C ALA A 336 -7.76 -0.01 -22.08
N SER A 337 -7.26 0.79 -21.15
CA SER A 337 -6.58 2.05 -21.43
C SER A 337 -5.10 1.95 -21.08
N PHE A 338 -4.24 2.33 -22.02
CA PHE A 338 -2.78 2.28 -21.91
C PHE A 338 -2.21 3.68 -22.07
N ALA A 339 -1.79 4.31 -20.98
CA ALA A 339 -1.02 5.54 -21.00
C ALA A 339 0.46 5.18 -21.20
N TRP A 340 0.95 5.21 -22.43
CA TRP A 340 2.27 4.67 -22.80
C TRP A 340 3.45 5.41 -22.17
N VAL A 341 3.34 6.73 -22.02
CA VAL A 341 4.43 7.59 -21.52
C VAL A 341 4.10 8.15 -20.15
N ASN A 342 2.87 8.65 -19.96
CA ASN A 342 2.45 9.24 -18.69
C ASN A 342 1.99 8.18 -17.68
N THR A 343 2.85 7.20 -17.44
CA THR A 343 2.64 6.13 -16.44
C THR A 343 3.84 6.10 -15.50
N PRO A 344 3.64 6.13 -14.16
CA PRO A 344 4.73 6.17 -13.18
C PRO A 344 5.79 5.09 -13.39
N GLY A 345 5.41 3.89 -13.78
CA GLY A 345 6.33 2.77 -13.99
C GLY A 345 7.42 3.04 -15.03
N ILE A 346 7.13 3.80 -16.08
CA ILE A 346 8.12 4.19 -17.11
C ILE A 346 9.19 5.08 -16.48
N TRP A 347 8.78 6.09 -15.71
CA TRP A 347 9.69 7.04 -15.06
C TRP A 347 10.50 6.40 -13.95
N ILE A 348 9.94 5.41 -13.24
CA ILE A 348 10.65 4.61 -12.23
C ILE A 348 11.72 3.75 -12.89
N ILE A 349 11.43 3.07 -14.01
CA ILE A 349 12.43 2.29 -14.76
C ILE A 349 13.56 3.21 -15.24
N LEU A 350 13.22 4.36 -15.81
CA LEU A 350 14.21 5.33 -16.27
C LEU A 350 15.09 5.83 -15.12
N SER A 351 14.48 6.13 -13.96
CA SER A 351 15.22 6.51 -12.75
C SER A 351 16.17 5.40 -12.28
N GLY A 352 15.73 4.15 -12.34
CA GLY A 352 16.57 3.00 -12.03
C GLY A 352 17.77 2.86 -12.98
N ILE A 353 17.55 3.02 -14.28
CA ILE A 353 18.64 2.96 -15.28
C ILE A 353 19.66 4.07 -15.04
N ILE A 354 19.22 5.32 -14.97
CA ILE A 354 20.11 6.48 -14.77
C ILE A 354 20.79 6.40 -13.40
N GLY A 355 20.03 6.12 -12.34
CA GLY A 355 20.55 6.00 -10.98
C GLY A 355 21.54 4.85 -10.83
N GLY A 356 21.28 3.72 -11.46
CA GLY A 356 22.21 2.58 -11.49
C GLY A 356 23.53 2.92 -12.19
N LEU A 357 23.49 3.66 -13.28
CA LEU A 357 24.70 4.16 -13.94
C LEU A 357 25.49 5.12 -13.04
N ILE A 358 24.81 6.02 -12.32
CA ILE A 358 25.43 6.92 -11.33
C ILE A 358 26.08 6.13 -10.19
N GLN A 359 25.50 5.01 -9.80
CA GLN A 359 26.04 4.08 -8.80
C GLN A 359 27.18 3.21 -9.35
N GLY A 360 27.51 3.29 -10.64
CA GLY A 360 28.60 2.55 -11.28
C GLY A 360 28.20 1.17 -11.82
N ALA A 361 26.91 0.85 -11.90
CA ALA A 361 26.46 -0.39 -12.52
C ALA A 361 26.58 -0.34 -14.06
N SER A 362 27.04 -1.43 -14.67
CA SER A 362 27.04 -1.56 -16.12
C SER A 362 25.63 -1.75 -16.67
N ILE A 363 25.41 -1.35 -17.92
CA ILE A 363 24.11 -1.52 -18.62
C ILE A 363 23.67 -2.99 -18.59
N GLY A 364 24.60 -3.93 -18.85
CA GLY A 364 24.31 -5.36 -18.78
C GLY A 364 23.83 -5.82 -17.40
N LYS A 365 24.44 -5.31 -16.31
CA LYS A 365 24.01 -5.58 -14.93
C LYS A 365 22.61 -5.01 -14.68
N ILE A 366 22.33 -3.78 -15.12
CA ILE A 366 21.04 -3.11 -14.93
C ILE A 366 19.90 -3.93 -15.56
N PHE A 367 20.04 -4.29 -16.84
CA PHE A 367 19.03 -5.11 -17.52
C PHE A 367 18.98 -6.55 -17.02
N GLY A 368 20.10 -7.11 -16.54
CA GLY A 368 20.14 -8.39 -15.85
C GLY A 368 19.30 -8.40 -14.57
N VAL A 369 19.41 -7.33 -13.75
CA VAL A 369 18.57 -7.15 -12.55
C VAL A 369 17.10 -7.00 -12.91
N LEU A 370 16.77 -6.22 -13.96
CA LEU A 370 15.39 -6.07 -14.43
C LEU A 370 14.81 -7.43 -14.86
N GLY A 371 15.53 -8.20 -15.68
CA GLY A 371 15.10 -9.53 -16.12
C GLY A 371 14.91 -10.51 -14.95
N THR A 372 15.83 -10.49 -13.98
CA THR A 372 15.75 -11.30 -12.75
C THR A 372 14.54 -10.86 -11.90
N THR A 373 14.27 -9.57 -11.79
CA THR A 373 13.10 -9.04 -11.06
C THR A 373 11.81 -9.54 -11.68
N ILE A 374 11.66 -9.48 -13.01
CA ILE A 374 10.48 -10.00 -13.71
C ILE A 374 10.33 -11.50 -13.43
N LYS A 375 11.40 -12.28 -13.62
CA LYS A 375 11.40 -13.74 -13.41
C LYS A 375 11.01 -14.12 -11.99
N ASN A 376 11.54 -13.43 -10.98
CA ASN A 376 11.26 -13.72 -9.57
C ASN A 376 9.82 -13.35 -9.18
N ASN A 377 9.18 -12.44 -9.92
CA ASN A 377 7.83 -11.96 -9.63
C ASN A 377 6.73 -12.55 -10.51
N VAL A 378 6.99 -13.58 -11.30
CA VAL A 378 5.97 -14.26 -12.13
C VAL A 378 4.77 -14.73 -11.31
N LYS A 379 4.99 -15.21 -10.09
CA LYS A 379 3.91 -15.62 -9.18
C LYS A 379 3.02 -14.43 -8.77
N THR A 380 3.62 -13.28 -8.51
CA THR A 380 2.90 -12.03 -8.19
C THR A 380 2.11 -11.54 -9.40
N ILE A 381 2.71 -11.59 -10.59
CA ILE A 381 2.04 -11.25 -11.85
C ILE A 381 0.79 -12.11 -12.04
N LEU A 382 0.93 -13.43 -11.93
CA LEU A 382 -0.19 -14.35 -12.07
C LEU A 382 -1.29 -14.09 -11.03
N THR A 383 -0.91 -13.82 -9.79
CA THR A 383 -1.87 -13.50 -8.71
C THR A 383 -2.68 -12.26 -9.04
N ILE A 384 -2.03 -11.14 -9.40
CA ILE A 384 -2.71 -9.86 -9.65
C ILE A 384 -3.59 -9.95 -10.90
N CYS A 385 -3.11 -10.54 -11.99
CA CYS A 385 -3.93 -10.79 -13.17
C CYS A 385 -5.19 -11.58 -12.83
N SER A 386 -5.05 -12.65 -12.03
CA SER A 386 -6.18 -13.51 -11.66
C SER A 386 -7.19 -12.80 -10.75
N VAL A 387 -6.71 -11.99 -9.80
CA VAL A 387 -7.59 -11.22 -8.88
C VAL A 387 -8.41 -10.19 -9.66
N LEU A 388 -7.77 -9.43 -10.60
CA LEU A 388 -8.51 -8.48 -11.43
C LEU A 388 -9.49 -9.19 -12.37
N ALA A 389 -9.10 -10.30 -12.99
CA ALA A 389 -10.00 -11.09 -13.82
C ALA A 389 -11.24 -11.55 -13.04
N THR A 390 -11.04 -12.06 -11.81
CA THR A 390 -12.13 -12.45 -10.91
C THR A 390 -13.04 -11.27 -10.60
N ALA A 391 -12.45 -10.12 -10.23
CA ALA A 391 -13.20 -8.90 -9.89
C ALA A 391 -14.05 -8.40 -11.07
N ARG A 392 -13.50 -8.42 -12.31
CA ARG A 392 -14.26 -7.99 -13.50
C ARG A 392 -15.41 -8.95 -13.83
N ILE A 393 -15.22 -10.25 -13.69
CA ILE A 393 -16.33 -11.22 -13.82
C ILE A 393 -17.43 -10.90 -12.79
N MET A 394 -17.06 -10.67 -11.52
CA MET A 394 -18.02 -10.38 -10.46
C MET A 394 -18.80 -9.07 -10.72
N VAL A 395 -18.13 -8.03 -11.22
CA VAL A 395 -18.77 -6.74 -11.59
C VAL A 395 -19.76 -6.94 -12.74
N HIS A 396 -19.29 -7.48 -13.85
CA HIS A 396 -20.12 -7.62 -15.07
C HIS A 396 -21.26 -8.63 -14.93
N SER A 397 -21.13 -9.63 -14.06
CA SER A 397 -22.24 -10.56 -13.75
C SER A 397 -23.23 -10.01 -12.71
N GLY A 398 -22.98 -8.85 -12.10
CA GLY A 398 -23.81 -8.29 -11.02
C GLY A 398 -23.64 -8.98 -9.65
N MET A 399 -22.70 -9.90 -9.48
CA MET A 399 -22.42 -10.54 -8.18
C MET A 399 -22.02 -9.51 -7.12
N THR A 400 -21.18 -8.54 -7.50
CA THR A 400 -20.74 -7.47 -6.58
C THR A 400 -21.92 -6.68 -6.04
N ARG A 401 -22.90 -6.37 -6.88
CA ARG A 401 -24.13 -5.67 -6.49
C ARG A 401 -24.99 -6.51 -5.55
N ASP A 402 -25.18 -7.81 -5.83
CA ASP A 402 -25.94 -8.70 -4.94
C ASP A 402 -25.34 -8.75 -3.52
N VAL A 403 -24.00 -8.76 -3.41
CA VAL A 403 -23.32 -8.73 -2.10
C VAL A 403 -23.52 -7.39 -1.41
N ALA A 404 -23.39 -6.27 -2.13
CA ALA A 404 -23.61 -4.94 -1.59
C ALA A 404 -25.05 -4.75 -1.08
N ASP A 405 -26.06 -5.22 -1.86
CA ASP A 405 -27.48 -5.16 -1.50
C ASP A 405 -27.76 -5.81 -0.13
N VAL A 406 -27.13 -6.96 0.12
CA VAL A 406 -27.36 -7.66 1.40
C VAL A 406 -26.61 -7.02 2.56
N LEU A 407 -25.38 -6.57 2.34
CA LEU A 407 -24.62 -5.86 3.38
C LEU A 407 -25.37 -4.57 3.80
N VAL A 408 -25.87 -3.82 2.82
CA VAL A 408 -26.68 -2.61 3.10
C VAL A 408 -28.02 -2.96 3.77
N LEU A 409 -28.67 -4.05 3.37
CA LEU A 409 -29.90 -4.51 4.04
C LEU A 409 -29.69 -4.78 5.52
N ILE A 410 -28.54 -5.35 5.90
CA ILE A 410 -28.23 -5.69 7.30
C ILE A 410 -27.82 -4.46 8.10
N THR A 411 -27.02 -3.57 7.51
CA THR A 411 -26.38 -2.46 8.22
C THR A 411 -27.11 -1.11 8.03
N GLY A 412 -27.88 -0.98 6.96
CA GLY A 412 -28.57 0.28 6.58
C GLY A 412 -27.60 1.46 6.48
N ASN A 413 -28.03 2.61 6.96
CA ASN A 413 -27.22 3.84 6.99
C ASN A 413 -26.00 3.78 7.92
N PHE A 414 -25.85 2.72 8.72
CA PHE A 414 -24.66 2.49 9.55
C PHE A 414 -23.54 1.76 8.79
N TYR A 415 -23.74 1.39 7.52
CA TYR A 415 -22.71 0.73 6.72
C TYR A 415 -21.34 1.43 6.76
N PRO A 416 -21.22 2.78 6.76
CA PRO A 416 -19.94 3.46 6.85
C PRO A 416 -19.09 3.10 8.08
N LEU A 417 -19.73 2.73 9.21
CA LEU A 417 -19.00 2.22 10.38
C LEU A 417 -18.29 0.89 10.10
N PHE A 418 -18.83 0.08 9.21
CA PHE A 418 -18.35 -1.26 8.88
C PHE A 418 -17.48 -1.29 7.63
N ALA A 419 -17.48 -0.23 6.81
CA ALA A 419 -16.70 -0.17 5.57
C ALA A 419 -15.20 -0.46 5.78
N PRO A 420 -14.50 0.10 6.81
CA PRO A 420 -13.12 -0.26 7.08
C PRO A 420 -12.93 -1.74 7.45
N LEU A 421 -13.90 -2.37 8.11
CA LEU A 421 -13.82 -3.80 8.48
C LEU A 421 -13.78 -4.70 7.24
N VAL A 422 -14.48 -4.35 6.18
CA VAL A 422 -14.40 -5.07 4.90
C VAL A 422 -12.96 -5.02 4.35
N GLY A 423 -12.33 -3.86 4.41
CA GLY A 423 -10.91 -3.71 4.05
C GLY A 423 -9.98 -4.56 4.93
N VAL A 424 -10.21 -4.60 6.25
CA VAL A 424 -9.44 -5.45 7.18
C VAL A 424 -9.54 -6.92 6.79
N LEU A 425 -10.76 -7.41 6.56
CA LEU A 425 -10.99 -8.80 6.16
C LEU A 425 -10.29 -9.12 4.83
N GLY A 426 -10.38 -8.21 3.86
CA GLY A 426 -9.69 -8.36 2.58
C GLY A 426 -8.17 -8.46 2.73
N ALA A 427 -7.56 -7.58 3.51
CA ALA A 427 -6.12 -7.59 3.72
C ALA A 427 -5.66 -8.75 4.62
N PHE A 428 -6.44 -9.15 5.61
CA PHE A 428 -6.17 -10.34 6.40
C PHE A 428 -6.02 -11.59 5.52
N VAL A 429 -6.93 -11.73 4.55
CA VAL A 429 -6.94 -12.88 3.63
C VAL A 429 -5.83 -12.79 2.59
N THR A 430 -5.68 -11.65 1.93
CA THR A 430 -4.78 -11.48 0.79
C THR A 430 -3.35 -11.08 1.17
N GLY A 431 -3.17 -10.49 2.33
CA GLY A 431 -1.91 -9.86 2.75
C GLY A 431 -1.56 -8.57 1.99
N SER A 432 -2.48 -8.04 1.19
CA SER A 432 -2.19 -6.99 0.20
C SER A 432 -3.25 -5.91 0.15
N GLY A 433 -2.84 -4.63 0.29
CA GLY A 433 -3.73 -3.50 0.07
C GLY A 433 -4.23 -3.42 -1.37
N THR A 434 -3.35 -3.67 -2.34
CA THR A 434 -3.69 -3.71 -3.77
C THR A 434 -4.78 -4.73 -4.06
N SER A 435 -4.57 -5.99 -3.67
CA SER A 435 -5.57 -7.06 -3.90
C SER A 435 -6.89 -6.79 -3.20
N THR A 436 -6.84 -6.20 -1.99
CA THR A 436 -8.04 -5.81 -1.23
C THR A 436 -8.82 -4.71 -1.95
N GLY A 437 -8.13 -3.68 -2.46
CA GLY A 437 -8.76 -2.61 -3.25
C GLY A 437 -9.45 -3.16 -4.50
N ILE A 438 -8.79 -4.09 -5.20
CA ILE A 438 -9.34 -4.73 -6.40
C ILE A 438 -10.59 -5.56 -6.07
N LEU A 439 -10.54 -6.39 -5.02
CA LEU A 439 -11.64 -7.31 -4.68
C LEU A 439 -12.88 -6.59 -4.14
N PHE A 440 -12.69 -5.54 -3.36
CA PHE A 440 -13.78 -4.92 -2.61
C PHE A 440 -14.10 -3.49 -3.04
N GLY A 441 -13.32 -2.87 -3.93
CA GLY A 441 -13.54 -1.51 -4.40
C GLY A 441 -14.92 -1.32 -5.03
N SER A 442 -15.27 -2.19 -5.99
CA SER A 442 -16.58 -2.15 -6.65
C SER A 442 -17.74 -2.43 -5.68
N LEU A 443 -17.52 -3.30 -4.68
CA LEU A 443 -18.51 -3.59 -3.63
C LEU A 443 -18.77 -2.36 -2.76
N GLN A 444 -17.71 -1.66 -2.34
CA GLN A 444 -17.83 -0.44 -1.55
C GLN A 444 -18.53 0.68 -2.32
N SER A 445 -18.21 0.81 -3.63
CA SER A 445 -18.85 1.77 -4.52
C SER A 445 -20.35 1.48 -4.68
N ALA A 446 -20.71 0.20 -4.90
CA ALA A 446 -22.12 -0.21 -5.01
C ALA A 446 -22.90 0.00 -3.71
N ALA A 447 -22.32 -0.35 -2.56
CA ALA A 447 -22.94 -0.12 -1.25
C ALA A 447 -23.14 1.38 -0.97
N ALA A 448 -22.15 2.23 -1.32
CA ALA A 448 -22.25 3.67 -1.17
C ALA A 448 -23.42 4.25 -1.97
N THR A 449 -23.55 3.85 -3.24
CA THR A 449 -24.64 4.28 -4.12
C THR A 449 -26.01 3.94 -3.55
N GLN A 450 -26.16 2.75 -2.95
CA GLN A 450 -27.44 2.31 -2.37
C GLN A 450 -27.89 3.12 -1.14
N ILE A 451 -26.95 3.55 -0.30
CA ILE A 451 -27.26 4.35 0.90
C ILE A 451 -27.18 5.85 0.63
N GLY A 452 -26.94 6.29 -0.63
CA GLY A 452 -26.77 7.69 -0.98
C GLY A 452 -25.49 8.33 -0.42
N ALA A 453 -24.48 7.54 -0.10
CA ALA A 453 -23.16 8.01 0.34
C ALA A 453 -22.22 8.23 -0.85
N ALA A 454 -21.15 8.99 -0.65
CA ALA A 454 -20.11 9.20 -1.67
C ALA A 454 -19.31 7.90 -1.91
N PRO A 455 -19.31 7.35 -3.15
CA PRO A 455 -18.59 6.11 -3.43
C PRO A 455 -17.09 6.19 -3.13
N GLY A 456 -16.44 7.31 -3.47
CA GLY A 456 -15.02 7.52 -3.19
C GLY A 456 -14.68 7.49 -1.70
N TRP A 457 -15.59 7.92 -0.84
CA TRP A 457 -15.41 7.91 0.60
C TRP A 457 -15.41 6.48 1.19
N LEU A 458 -16.36 5.63 0.79
CA LEU A 458 -16.40 4.25 1.28
C LEU A 458 -15.29 3.39 0.66
N CYS A 459 -14.91 3.64 -0.60
CA CYS A 459 -13.73 3.03 -1.19
C CYS A 459 -12.44 3.42 -0.44
N ALA A 460 -12.30 4.67 -0.03
CA ALA A 460 -11.19 5.14 0.79
C ALA A 460 -11.18 4.49 2.19
N ALA A 461 -12.36 4.29 2.80
CA ALA A 461 -12.49 3.55 4.05
C ALA A 461 -12.04 2.09 3.92
N ASN A 462 -12.31 1.44 2.78
CA ASN A 462 -11.77 0.12 2.47
C ASN A 462 -10.24 0.13 2.40
N SER A 463 -9.65 1.15 1.77
CA SER A 463 -8.19 1.32 1.67
C SER A 463 -7.55 1.51 3.05
N PHE A 464 -8.15 2.34 3.91
CA PHE A 464 -7.75 2.48 5.31
C PHE A 464 -7.80 1.13 6.04
N GLY A 465 -8.92 0.41 5.94
CA GLY A 465 -9.10 -0.91 6.53
C GLY A 465 -8.08 -1.93 6.03
N ALA A 466 -7.72 -1.88 4.75
CA ALA A 466 -6.70 -2.74 4.17
C ALA A 466 -5.32 -2.51 4.82
N GLY A 467 -4.92 -1.26 5.06
CA GLY A 467 -3.72 -0.94 5.83
C GLY A 467 -3.74 -1.56 7.22
N VAL A 468 -4.85 -1.41 7.94
CA VAL A 468 -5.04 -1.96 9.29
C VAL A 468 -5.00 -3.50 9.28
N GLY A 469 -5.65 -4.15 8.33
CA GLY A 469 -5.70 -5.61 8.21
C GLY A 469 -4.35 -6.27 7.97
N LYS A 470 -3.41 -5.57 7.32
CA LYS A 470 -2.04 -6.05 7.12
C LYS A 470 -1.30 -6.34 8.43
N MET A 471 -1.68 -5.71 9.55
CA MET A 471 -1.05 -5.96 10.85
C MET A 471 -1.22 -7.39 11.35
N ILE A 472 -2.29 -8.05 10.96
CA ILE A 472 -2.61 -9.43 11.36
C ILE A 472 -2.68 -10.40 10.18
N ALA A 473 -2.37 -9.95 8.97
CA ALA A 473 -2.28 -10.82 7.81
C ALA A 473 -1.13 -11.83 7.98
N PRO A 474 -1.41 -13.15 7.90
CA PRO A 474 -0.41 -14.18 8.20
C PRO A 474 0.89 -14.04 7.39
N SER A 475 0.79 -13.66 6.11
CA SER A 475 1.95 -13.46 5.25
C SER A 475 2.84 -12.30 5.69
N ASN A 476 2.24 -11.17 6.10
CA ASN A 476 2.97 -9.99 6.55
C ASN A 476 3.62 -10.23 7.92
N VAL A 477 2.88 -10.89 8.82
CA VAL A 477 3.42 -11.24 10.14
C VAL A 477 4.56 -12.24 10.02
N ALA A 478 4.44 -13.25 9.14
CA ALA A 478 5.51 -14.21 8.89
C ALA A 478 6.77 -13.52 8.33
N LEU A 479 6.61 -12.60 7.37
CA LEU A 479 7.72 -11.81 6.81
C LEU A 479 8.40 -10.96 7.91
N ALA A 480 7.61 -10.27 8.72
CA ALA A 480 8.10 -9.44 9.82
C ALA A 480 8.87 -10.27 10.86
N CYS A 481 8.31 -11.43 11.26
CA CYS A 481 8.95 -12.36 12.19
C CYS A 481 10.27 -12.92 11.62
N ALA A 482 10.28 -13.34 10.36
CA ALA A 482 11.48 -13.85 9.71
C ALA A 482 12.60 -12.80 9.68
N SER A 483 12.27 -11.55 9.36
CA SER A 483 13.23 -10.43 9.28
C SER A 483 13.80 -10.02 10.65
N ALA A 484 13.05 -10.27 11.72
CA ALA A 484 13.45 -9.96 13.10
C ALA A 484 14.02 -11.16 13.86
N GLY A 485 14.22 -12.32 13.21
CA GLY A 485 14.67 -13.54 13.88
C GLY A 485 13.65 -14.17 14.83
N LEU A 486 12.37 -13.87 14.64
CA LEU A 486 11.23 -14.36 15.45
C LEU A 486 10.43 -15.46 14.76
N ALA A 487 10.99 -16.18 13.79
CA ALA A 487 10.30 -17.28 13.12
C ALA A 487 9.71 -18.27 14.15
N GLY A 488 8.43 -18.63 13.97
CA GLY A 488 7.67 -19.46 14.92
C GLY A 488 6.92 -18.70 16.03
N ASN A 489 7.08 -17.36 16.11
CA ASN A 489 6.36 -16.51 17.08
C ASN A 489 5.19 -15.73 16.43
N GLU A 490 4.77 -16.10 15.22
CA GLU A 490 3.75 -15.37 14.44
C GLU A 490 2.44 -15.24 15.21
N SER A 491 1.99 -16.32 15.87
CA SER A 491 0.76 -16.30 16.66
C SER A 491 0.83 -15.31 17.83
N LYS A 492 2.00 -15.17 18.47
CA LYS A 492 2.22 -14.21 19.57
C LYS A 492 2.15 -12.77 19.05
N ILE A 493 2.79 -12.49 17.92
CA ILE A 493 2.75 -11.17 17.28
C ILE A 493 1.30 -10.83 16.87
N MET A 494 0.59 -11.75 16.21
CA MET A 494 -0.81 -11.54 15.81
C MET A 494 -1.70 -11.23 17.01
N SER A 495 -1.61 -12.03 18.08
CA SER A 495 -2.43 -11.83 19.29
C SER A 495 -2.17 -10.49 19.97
N GLN A 496 -0.92 -10.00 19.95
CA GLN A 496 -0.57 -8.70 20.50
C GLN A 496 -0.95 -7.54 19.59
N SER A 497 -1.04 -7.77 18.28
CA SER A 497 -1.43 -6.77 17.28
C SER A 497 -2.95 -6.58 17.20
N ILE A 498 -3.76 -7.58 17.55
CA ILE A 498 -5.21 -7.54 17.37
C ILE A 498 -5.89 -6.40 18.13
N LYS A 499 -5.38 -6.00 19.30
CA LYS A 499 -5.91 -4.87 20.07
C LYS A 499 -5.77 -3.54 19.31
N TRP A 500 -4.67 -3.37 18.55
CA TRP A 500 -4.44 -2.20 17.71
C TRP A 500 -5.35 -2.21 16.48
N VAL A 501 -5.54 -3.40 15.88
CA VAL A 501 -6.49 -3.57 14.76
C VAL A 501 -7.89 -3.15 15.18
N VAL A 502 -8.37 -3.66 16.35
CA VAL A 502 -9.70 -3.31 16.87
C VAL A 502 -9.81 -1.80 17.11
N ALA A 503 -8.81 -1.20 17.76
CA ALA A 503 -8.80 0.24 18.02
C ALA A 503 -8.84 1.07 16.74
N PHE A 504 -8.05 0.69 15.73
CA PHE A 504 -7.97 1.42 14.46
C PHE A 504 -9.20 1.21 13.58
N VAL A 505 -9.82 0.02 13.60
CA VAL A 505 -11.10 -0.22 12.90
C VAL A 505 -12.20 0.65 13.49
N ILE A 506 -12.28 0.73 14.83
CA ILE A 506 -13.25 1.60 15.50
C ILE A 506 -13.00 3.07 15.13
N LEU A 507 -11.74 3.53 15.20
CA LEU A 507 -11.36 4.88 14.81
C LEU A 507 -11.75 5.17 13.36
N GLY A 508 -11.36 4.30 12.42
CA GLY A 508 -11.67 4.45 11.00
C GLY A 508 -13.18 4.41 10.72
N GLY A 509 -13.93 3.52 11.39
CA GLY A 509 -15.38 3.46 11.29
C GLY A 509 -16.05 4.75 11.75
N ILE A 510 -15.62 5.31 12.90
CA ILE A 510 -16.14 6.59 13.41
C ILE A 510 -15.82 7.72 12.41
N ILE A 511 -14.57 7.81 11.92
CA ILE A 511 -14.19 8.84 10.94
C ILE A 511 -15.01 8.68 9.66
N THR A 512 -15.19 7.45 9.17
CA THR A 512 -15.96 7.18 7.94
C THR A 512 -17.43 7.57 8.11
N PHE A 513 -18.02 7.37 9.29
CA PHE A 513 -19.41 7.72 9.57
C PHE A 513 -19.60 9.21 9.79
N VAL A 514 -18.70 9.86 10.54
CA VAL A 514 -18.80 11.29 10.90
C VAL A 514 -18.29 12.21 9.80
N GLY A 515 -17.31 11.76 8.99
CA GLY A 515 -16.62 12.59 7.99
C GLY A 515 -17.54 13.36 7.03
N PRO A 516 -18.62 12.75 6.48
CA PRO A 516 -19.58 13.48 5.66
C PRO A 516 -20.30 14.62 6.41
N MET A 517 -20.52 14.46 7.72
CA MET A 517 -21.22 15.45 8.55
C MET A 517 -20.36 16.69 8.81
N ILE A 518 -19.04 16.54 8.82
CA ILE A 518 -18.08 17.64 9.04
C ILE A 518 -17.43 18.13 7.74
N GLY A 519 -17.90 17.63 6.59
CA GLY A 519 -17.52 18.15 5.27
C GLY A 519 -16.09 17.81 4.81
N ILE A 520 -15.48 16.72 5.28
CA ILE A 520 -14.14 16.29 4.87
C ILE A 520 -14.12 15.33 3.68
N VAL A 521 -15.26 15.10 3.05
CA VAL A 521 -15.38 14.22 1.87
C VAL A 521 -14.99 14.98 0.61
N VAL A 522 -14.09 14.41 -0.19
CA VAL A 522 -13.74 14.90 -1.53
C VAL A 522 -14.71 14.28 -2.54
N MET A 523 -15.38 15.14 -3.32
CA MET A 523 -16.40 14.74 -4.31
C MET A 523 -15.77 14.56 -5.70
#